data_f61e658100c4a067af1d9d9e230d0116
#
_entry.id   f61e658100c4a067af1d9d9e230d0116
#
_cell.length_a   1.000
_cell.length_b   1.000
_cell.length_c   1.000
_cell.angle_alpha   90.00
_cell.angle_beta   90.00
_cell.angle_gamma   90.00
#
_symmetry.space_group_name_H-M   'P 1'
#
loop_
_entity.id
_entity.type
_entity.pdbx_description
1 polymer ?
#
loop_
_entity_poly.entity_id
_entity_poly.type
_entity_poly.pdbx_seq_one_letter_code
_entity_poly.pdbx_strand_id
1 'polypeptide(L)'
;MNIGQIITEKIRRNNIMKKKPLGYLGGDIMSFGSNLARQYEYDKFIEMELPVDVYSPVQNKSINDKSNMTEEENNHLAEKITAADIERLWNSDFVVMCPEQSAIGSLTETGCLFGWKYMTDRLLEMVKESEENGKTVVEIYDDLIAEIKRINDKDIYCHYFDIRTNHLNEKDWRRSFSINQLLYGMILYMEKYGDIETFEEILEHLKDEYKGE
;
A
#
# COMPACT_ATOMS: atom_id res chain seq x y z
N MET A 1 1.31 -22.14 -27.26
CA MET A 1 1.08 -20.78 -26.69
C MET A 1 1.71 -20.81 -25.32
N ASN A 2 2.69 -19.92 -25.05
CA ASN A 2 3.34 -19.92 -23.75
C ASN A 2 2.46 -19.25 -22.69
N ILE A 3 2.80 -19.43 -21.39
CA ILE A 3 2.01 -18.91 -20.27
C ILE A 3 1.86 -17.38 -20.36
N GLY A 4 2.92 -16.66 -20.75
CA GLY A 4 2.88 -15.22 -20.93
C GLY A 4 1.85 -14.79 -21.99
N GLN A 5 1.73 -15.52 -23.07
CA GLN A 5 0.72 -15.26 -24.12
C GLN A 5 -0.70 -15.57 -23.62
N ILE A 6 -0.88 -16.65 -22.84
CA ILE A 6 -2.18 -17.01 -22.25
C ILE A 6 -2.64 -15.95 -21.24
N ILE A 7 -1.74 -15.51 -20.38
CA ILE A 7 -2.01 -14.44 -19.38
C ILE A 7 -2.34 -13.13 -20.10
N THR A 8 -1.54 -12.72 -21.09
CA THR A 8 -1.76 -11.49 -21.86
C THR A 8 -3.11 -11.53 -22.62
N GLU A 9 -3.47 -12.68 -23.20
CA GLU A 9 -4.72 -12.83 -23.92
C GLU A 9 -5.93 -12.87 -22.99
N LYS A 10 -5.80 -13.45 -21.79
CA LYS A 10 -6.83 -13.47 -20.76
C LYS A 10 -7.06 -12.08 -20.16
N ILE A 11 -5.99 -11.32 -19.94
CA ILE A 11 -6.06 -9.91 -19.52
C ILE A 11 -6.70 -9.07 -20.63
N ARG A 12 -6.33 -9.26 -21.91
CA ARG A 12 -6.98 -8.58 -23.04
C ARG A 12 -8.46 -8.90 -23.14
N ARG A 13 -8.89 -10.16 -22.95
CA ARG A 13 -10.31 -10.56 -23.02
C ARG A 13 -11.14 -9.96 -21.89
N ASN A 14 -10.58 -9.80 -20.70
CA ASN A 14 -11.27 -9.14 -19.58
C ASN A 14 -11.42 -7.62 -19.79
N ASN A 15 -10.59 -7.02 -20.66
CA ASN A 15 -10.66 -5.58 -21.01
C ASN A 15 -11.68 -5.24 -22.12
N ILE A 16 -12.52 -6.19 -22.58
CA ILE A 16 -13.45 -5.99 -23.72
C ILE A 16 -14.71 -5.19 -23.35
N MET A 17 -15.00 -4.96 -22.08
CA MET A 17 -15.94 -3.88 -21.73
C MET A 17 -15.10 -2.64 -21.39
N LYS A 18 -15.09 -1.66 -22.29
CA LYS A 18 -14.34 -0.40 -22.13
C LYS A 18 -14.86 0.40 -20.92
N LYS A 19 -14.48 -0.05 -19.73
CA LYS A 19 -14.53 0.80 -18.54
C LYS A 19 -13.51 1.92 -18.78
N LYS A 20 -13.87 3.16 -18.50
CA LYS A 20 -12.91 4.27 -18.56
C LYS A 20 -11.71 3.93 -17.66
N PRO A 21 -10.47 4.17 -18.12
CA PRO A 21 -9.31 4.01 -17.26
C PRO A 21 -9.46 4.84 -15.99
N LEU A 22 -9.05 4.29 -14.86
CA LEU A 22 -9.06 4.96 -13.57
C LEU A 22 -7.66 5.49 -13.26
N GLY A 23 -7.53 6.79 -13.06
CA GLY A 23 -6.32 7.45 -12.58
C GLY A 23 -6.34 7.67 -11.08
N TYR A 24 -5.17 7.57 -10.44
CA TYR A 24 -4.94 7.98 -9.07
C TYR A 24 -4.02 9.21 -9.04
N LEU A 25 -4.48 10.32 -8.44
CA LEU A 25 -3.68 11.53 -8.24
C LEU A 25 -3.24 11.60 -6.77
N GLY A 26 -2.02 11.15 -6.49
CA GLY A 26 -1.45 11.15 -5.14
C GLY A 26 -0.53 12.34 -4.88
N GLY A 27 -0.49 12.77 -3.64
CA GLY A 27 0.38 13.86 -3.18
C GLY A 27 -0.01 14.33 -1.78
N ASP A 28 0.80 15.20 -1.18
CA ASP A 28 0.47 15.79 0.12
C ASP A 28 -0.81 16.62 0.05
N ILE A 29 -1.68 16.42 1.04
CA ILE A 29 -2.93 17.18 1.22
C ILE A 29 -3.00 17.86 2.61
N MET A 30 -1.94 17.74 3.41
CA MET A 30 -1.98 18.14 4.82
C MET A 30 -1.77 19.64 5.03
N SER A 31 -0.99 20.30 4.17
CA SER A 31 -0.81 21.75 4.21
C SER A 31 -1.83 22.45 3.32
N PHE A 32 -2.13 23.72 3.63
CA PHE A 32 -3.00 24.54 2.79
C PHE A 32 -2.46 24.65 1.35
N GLY A 33 -1.15 24.84 1.19
CA GLY A 33 -0.53 24.95 -0.13
C GLY A 33 -0.58 23.64 -0.91
N SER A 34 -0.27 22.52 -0.28
CA SER A 34 -0.34 21.19 -0.88
C SER A 34 -1.78 20.84 -1.28
N ASN A 35 -2.74 21.13 -0.42
CA ASN A 35 -4.16 20.91 -0.72
C ASN A 35 -4.62 21.69 -1.95
N LEU A 36 -4.25 22.98 -2.06
CA LEU A 36 -4.54 23.80 -3.24
C LEU A 36 -3.87 23.25 -4.50
N ALA A 37 -2.63 22.78 -4.39
CA ALA A 37 -1.90 22.19 -5.52
C ALA A 37 -2.62 20.92 -6.04
N ARG A 38 -3.04 20.03 -5.13
CA ARG A 38 -3.81 18.80 -5.49
C ARG A 38 -5.16 19.12 -6.06
N GLN A 39 -5.86 20.15 -5.54
CA GLN A 39 -7.12 20.62 -6.12
C GLN A 39 -6.89 21.14 -7.53
N TYR A 40 -5.87 21.96 -7.74
CA TYR A 40 -5.52 22.47 -9.07
C TYR A 40 -5.24 21.34 -10.07
N GLU A 41 -4.47 20.33 -9.67
CA GLU A 41 -4.19 19.17 -10.55
C GLU A 41 -5.47 18.42 -10.91
N TYR A 42 -6.32 18.16 -9.91
CA TYR A 42 -7.62 17.52 -10.15
C TYR A 42 -8.48 18.31 -11.12
N ASP A 43 -8.63 19.64 -10.90
CA ASP A 43 -9.42 20.52 -11.75
C ASP A 43 -8.88 20.54 -13.18
N LYS A 44 -7.55 20.50 -13.36
CA LYS A 44 -6.92 20.40 -14.69
C LYS A 44 -7.26 19.11 -15.41
N PHE A 45 -7.31 17.97 -14.72
CA PHE A 45 -7.78 16.73 -15.33
C PHE A 45 -9.22 16.81 -15.79
N ILE A 46 -10.08 17.43 -14.99
CA ILE A 46 -11.50 17.63 -15.36
C ILE A 46 -11.64 18.59 -16.55
N GLU A 47 -10.91 19.73 -16.56
CA GLU A 47 -10.91 20.70 -17.64
C GLU A 47 -10.45 20.13 -18.99
N MET A 48 -9.55 19.15 -18.97
CA MET A 48 -9.05 18.51 -20.19
C MET A 48 -10.04 17.53 -20.84
N GLU A 49 -11.14 17.22 -20.17
CA GLU A 49 -12.19 16.29 -20.65
C GLU A 49 -11.63 14.95 -21.17
N LEU A 50 -10.55 14.46 -20.55
CA LEU A 50 -9.94 13.18 -20.93
C LEU A 50 -10.94 12.03 -20.72
N PRO A 51 -10.91 10.99 -21.58
CA PRO A 51 -11.82 9.85 -21.45
C PRO A 51 -11.37 8.88 -20.33
N VAL A 52 -11.04 9.41 -19.15
CA VAL A 52 -10.60 8.70 -17.96
C VAL A 52 -11.41 9.13 -16.75
N ASP A 53 -11.51 8.27 -15.77
CA ASP A 53 -11.98 8.61 -14.43
C ASP A 53 -10.78 8.89 -13.54
N VAL A 54 -10.87 9.88 -12.65
CA VAL A 54 -9.74 10.27 -11.79
C VAL A 54 -10.19 10.33 -10.35
N TYR A 55 -9.46 9.64 -9.49
CA TYR A 55 -9.58 9.74 -8.04
C TYR A 55 -8.42 10.58 -7.48
N SER A 56 -8.74 11.46 -6.56
CA SER A 56 -7.74 12.18 -5.75
C SER A 56 -8.18 12.18 -4.29
N PRO A 57 -7.29 11.87 -3.34
CA PRO A 57 -7.59 11.94 -1.90
C PRO A 57 -8.14 13.31 -1.47
N VAL A 58 -7.75 14.41 -2.12
CA VAL A 58 -8.26 15.76 -1.82
C VAL A 58 -9.79 15.86 -1.95
N GLN A 59 -10.43 15.02 -2.77
CA GLN A 59 -11.87 14.95 -2.95
C GLN A 59 -12.57 14.12 -1.87
N ASN A 60 -11.84 13.31 -1.11
CA ASN A 60 -12.42 12.41 -0.12
C ASN A 60 -12.59 13.09 1.25
N LYS A 61 -13.55 14.01 1.33
CA LYS A 61 -13.84 14.77 2.57
C LYS A 61 -14.29 13.87 3.72
N SER A 62 -14.93 12.74 3.43
CA SER A 62 -15.43 11.82 4.47
C SER A 62 -14.35 11.16 5.31
N ILE A 63 -13.14 11.03 4.77
CA ILE A 63 -11.97 10.49 5.48
C ILE A 63 -11.07 11.62 5.99
N ASN A 64 -10.97 12.72 5.26
CA ASN A 64 -10.04 13.80 5.56
C ASN A 64 -10.60 14.85 6.52
N ASP A 65 -11.92 15.05 6.57
CA ASP A 65 -12.57 15.97 7.52
C ASP A 65 -12.85 15.26 8.84
N LYS A 66 -12.03 15.51 9.85
CA LYS A 66 -12.12 14.93 11.19
C LYS A 66 -12.96 15.76 12.16
N SER A 67 -13.55 16.88 11.72
CA SER A 67 -14.21 17.85 12.60
C SER A 67 -15.43 17.29 13.34
N ASN A 68 -16.11 16.28 12.77
CA ASN A 68 -17.32 15.68 13.32
C ASN A 68 -17.18 14.17 13.56
N MET A 69 -15.95 13.65 13.64
CA MET A 69 -15.69 12.23 13.81
C MET A 69 -15.98 11.77 15.24
N THR A 70 -16.70 10.66 15.38
CA THR A 70 -16.93 10.02 16.68
C THR A 70 -15.65 9.37 17.19
N GLU A 71 -15.59 9.07 18.49
CA GLU A 71 -14.45 8.37 19.09
C GLU A 71 -14.25 6.99 18.45
N GLU A 72 -15.31 6.24 18.20
CA GLU A 72 -15.27 4.93 17.57
C GLU A 72 -14.74 5.00 16.12
N GLU A 73 -15.19 5.98 15.34
CA GLU A 73 -14.68 6.20 13.98
C GLU A 73 -13.21 6.56 13.96
N ASN A 74 -12.76 7.35 14.94
CA ASN A 74 -11.37 7.76 15.05
C ASN A 74 -10.46 6.61 15.52
N ASN A 75 -10.95 5.67 16.31
CA ASN A 75 -10.19 4.50 16.76
C ASN A 75 -9.78 3.56 15.61
N HIS A 76 -10.55 3.53 14.52
CA HIS A 76 -10.27 2.72 13.32
C HIS A 76 -9.89 3.55 12.10
N LEU A 77 -9.47 4.78 12.31
CA LEU A 77 -9.19 5.70 11.20
C LEU A 77 -7.98 5.27 10.37
N ALA A 78 -6.93 4.76 11.00
CA ALA A 78 -5.73 4.32 10.31
C ALA A 78 -6.03 3.17 9.33
N GLU A 79 -6.78 2.17 9.78
CA GLU A 79 -7.17 1.03 8.96
C GLU A 79 -8.10 1.46 7.81
N LYS A 80 -9.03 2.37 8.07
CA LYS A 80 -9.94 2.92 7.05
C LYS A 80 -9.20 3.69 5.97
N ILE A 81 -8.23 4.55 6.35
CA ILE A 81 -7.40 5.30 5.41
C ILE A 81 -6.58 4.33 4.57
N THR A 82 -5.87 3.39 5.23
CA THR A 82 -5.03 2.42 4.54
C THR A 82 -5.84 1.58 3.56
N ALA A 83 -6.98 1.03 3.97
CA ALA A 83 -7.83 0.23 3.09
C ALA A 83 -8.33 1.05 1.89
N ALA A 84 -8.78 2.29 2.11
CA ALA A 84 -9.30 3.13 1.04
C ALA A 84 -8.22 3.54 0.03
N ASP A 85 -7.06 4.01 0.50
CA ASP A 85 -6.01 4.54 -0.37
C ASP A 85 -5.28 3.42 -1.10
N ILE A 86 -4.93 2.32 -0.40
CA ILE A 86 -4.24 1.17 -1.01
C ILE A 86 -5.15 0.46 -2.02
N GLU A 87 -6.44 0.28 -1.73
CA GLU A 87 -7.38 -0.31 -2.69
C GLU A 87 -7.54 0.54 -3.94
N ARG A 88 -7.63 1.87 -3.79
CA ARG A 88 -7.72 2.79 -4.93
C ARG A 88 -6.46 2.79 -5.78
N LEU A 89 -5.30 2.82 -5.11
CA LEU A 89 -4.00 2.74 -5.76
C LEU A 89 -3.81 1.42 -6.51
N TRP A 90 -4.21 0.30 -5.91
CA TRP A 90 -4.16 -1.03 -6.52
C TRP A 90 -5.05 -1.16 -7.75
N ASN A 91 -6.26 -0.58 -7.70
CA ASN A 91 -7.24 -0.69 -8.78
C ASN A 91 -7.09 0.39 -9.87
N SER A 92 -6.14 1.30 -9.74
CA SER A 92 -5.89 2.33 -10.75
C SER A 92 -5.15 1.77 -11.98
N ASP A 93 -5.51 2.24 -13.16
CA ASP A 93 -4.84 1.90 -14.42
C ASP A 93 -3.58 2.76 -14.63
N PHE A 94 -3.55 3.96 -14.06
CA PHE A 94 -2.36 4.82 -14.04
C PHE A 94 -2.32 5.65 -12.75
N VAL A 95 -1.12 6.09 -12.39
CA VAL A 95 -0.86 6.89 -11.19
C VAL A 95 -0.07 8.13 -11.57
N VAL A 96 -0.54 9.28 -11.11
CA VAL A 96 0.22 10.54 -11.11
C VAL A 96 0.53 10.88 -9.67
N MET A 97 1.81 10.85 -9.30
CA MET A 97 2.25 11.00 -7.92
C MET A 97 3.17 12.20 -7.76
N CYS A 98 2.90 13.04 -6.77
CA CYS A 98 3.79 14.10 -6.33
C CYS A 98 4.45 13.72 -4.99
N PRO A 99 5.60 13.03 -5.00
CA PRO A 99 6.25 12.50 -3.81
C PRO A 99 7.12 13.57 -3.16
N GLU A 100 6.50 14.60 -2.59
CA GLU A 100 7.22 15.65 -1.87
C GLU A 100 7.91 15.09 -0.61
N GLN A 101 9.11 15.59 -0.29
CA GLN A 101 9.94 15.07 0.79
C GLN A 101 9.26 15.07 2.17
N SER A 102 8.33 15.99 2.42
CA SER A 102 7.56 16.09 3.65
C SER A 102 6.27 15.25 3.63
N ALA A 103 5.89 14.70 2.48
CA ALA A 103 4.65 14.00 2.26
C ALA A 103 4.77 12.50 2.58
N ILE A 104 4.82 12.15 3.86
CA ILE A 104 5.03 10.75 4.31
C ILE A 104 4.02 9.80 3.67
N GLY A 105 2.74 10.16 3.60
CA GLY A 105 1.70 9.34 2.93
C GLY A 105 2.06 9.04 1.49
N SER A 106 2.35 10.06 0.68
CA SER A 106 2.68 9.90 -0.74
C SER A 106 4.01 9.17 -0.96
N LEU A 107 4.99 9.35 -0.08
CA LEU A 107 6.22 8.56 -0.11
C LEU A 107 5.95 7.09 0.21
N THR A 108 5.06 6.81 1.14
CA THR A 108 4.62 5.45 1.48
C THR A 108 3.89 4.79 0.31
N GLU A 109 2.95 5.49 -0.33
CA GLU A 109 2.26 5.04 -1.55
C GLU A 109 3.23 4.75 -2.69
N THR A 110 4.22 5.64 -2.89
CA THR A 110 5.29 5.43 -3.88
C THR A 110 6.11 4.18 -3.56
N GLY A 111 6.38 3.92 -2.28
CA GLY A 111 7.03 2.69 -1.82
C GLY A 111 6.21 1.44 -2.12
N CYS A 112 4.88 1.49 -1.96
CA CYS A 112 3.98 0.40 -2.35
C CYS A 112 4.04 0.12 -3.86
N LEU A 113 3.93 1.16 -4.68
CA LEU A 113 4.03 1.03 -6.14
C LEU A 113 5.36 0.41 -6.57
N PHE A 114 6.47 0.87 -5.97
CA PHE A 114 7.78 0.27 -6.19
C PHE A 114 7.81 -1.20 -5.79
N GLY A 115 7.32 -1.53 -4.59
CA GLY A 115 7.29 -2.91 -4.08
C GLY A 115 6.48 -3.84 -4.99
N TRP A 116 5.29 -3.42 -5.42
CA TRP A 116 4.47 -4.19 -6.35
C TRP A 116 5.15 -4.38 -7.70
N LYS A 117 5.70 -3.31 -8.27
CA LYS A 117 6.41 -3.37 -9.55
C LYS A 117 7.62 -4.29 -9.46
N TYR A 118 8.46 -4.11 -8.44
CA TYR A 118 9.65 -4.93 -8.23
C TYR A 118 9.30 -6.41 -8.06
N MET A 119 8.30 -6.72 -7.20
CA MET A 119 7.86 -8.10 -6.98
C MET A 119 7.33 -8.74 -8.28
N THR A 120 6.47 -8.04 -9.01
CA THR A 120 5.90 -8.58 -10.25
C THR A 120 6.96 -8.77 -11.33
N ASP A 121 7.92 -7.87 -11.46
CA ASP A 121 9.04 -8.02 -12.40
C ASP A 121 9.88 -9.27 -12.06
N ARG A 122 10.16 -9.50 -10.76
CA ARG A 122 10.87 -10.73 -10.31
C ARG A 122 10.10 -12.00 -10.58
N LEU A 123 8.79 -12.04 -10.33
CA LEU A 123 7.96 -13.21 -10.62
C LEU A 123 7.89 -13.49 -12.14
N LEU A 124 7.78 -12.45 -12.96
CA LEU A 124 7.81 -12.60 -14.42
C LEU A 124 9.16 -13.11 -14.93
N GLU A 125 10.26 -12.64 -14.34
CA GLU A 125 11.62 -13.14 -14.66
C GLU A 125 11.75 -14.62 -14.32
N MET A 126 11.29 -15.07 -13.14
CA MET A 126 11.26 -16.49 -12.76
C MET A 126 10.47 -17.34 -13.76
N VAL A 127 9.31 -16.87 -14.23
CA VAL A 127 8.52 -17.57 -15.26
C VAL A 127 9.34 -17.72 -16.53
N LYS A 128 9.94 -16.65 -17.00
CA LYS A 128 10.75 -16.64 -18.22
C LYS A 128 11.95 -17.58 -18.13
N GLU A 129 12.71 -17.51 -17.04
CA GLU A 129 13.86 -18.41 -16.81
C GLU A 129 13.42 -19.88 -16.72
N SER A 130 12.27 -20.16 -16.10
CA SER A 130 11.73 -21.51 -15.99
C SER A 130 11.26 -22.05 -17.36
N GLU A 131 10.64 -21.22 -18.21
CA GLU A 131 10.28 -21.56 -19.59
C GLU A 131 11.54 -21.86 -20.42
N GLU A 132 12.58 -21.04 -20.32
CA GLU A 132 13.86 -21.21 -21.02
C GLU A 132 14.59 -22.52 -20.60
N ASN A 133 14.44 -22.93 -19.34
CA ASN A 133 14.95 -24.17 -18.79
C ASN A 133 14.06 -25.40 -19.08
N GLY A 134 12.97 -25.22 -19.83
CA GLY A 134 12.10 -26.31 -20.26
C GLY A 134 11.19 -26.87 -19.18
N LYS A 135 10.96 -26.12 -18.08
CA LYS A 135 10.00 -26.53 -17.04
C LYS A 135 8.57 -26.60 -17.56
N THR A 136 7.81 -27.54 -17.02
CA THR A 136 6.38 -27.66 -17.31
C THR A 136 5.59 -26.52 -16.63
N VAL A 137 4.38 -26.26 -17.11
CA VAL A 137 3.46 -25.27 -16.52
C VAL A 137 3.19 -25.53 -15.05
N VAL A 138 3.11 -26.81 -14.65
CA VAL A 138 2.88 -27.19 -13.24
C VAL A 138 4.08 -26.84 -12.37
N GLU A 139 5.30 -27.16 -12.81
CA GLU A 139 6.52 -26.81 -12.09
C GLU A 139 6.69 -25.29 -11.96
N ILE A 140 6.39 -24.53 -13.01
CA ILE A 140 6.42 -23.06 -12.96
C ILE A 140 5.38 -22.53 -11.95
N TYR A 141 4.18 -23.10 -11.95
CA TYR A 141 3.15 -22.70 -10.99
C TYR A 141 3.57 -23.00 -9.55
N ASP A 142 4.13 -24.17 -9.30
CA ASP A 142 4.58 -24.58 -7.96
C ASP A 142 5.72 -23.66 -7.46
N ASP A 143 6.68 -23.32 -8.32
CA ASP A 143 7.76 -22.37 -7.99
C ASP A 143 7.21 -20.97 -7.65
N LEU A 144 6.26 -20.46 -8.44
CA LEU A 144 5.62 -19.17 -8.19
C LEU A 144 4.88 -19.16 -6.84
N ILE A 145 4.12 -20.22 -6.54
CA ILE A 145 3.39 -20.33 -5.27
C ILE A 145 4.37 -20.43 -4.10
N ALA A 146 5.48 -21.17 -4.26
CA ALA A 146 6.51 -21.26 -3.24
C ALA A 146 7.14 -19.88 -2.95
N GLU A 147 7.48 -19.12 -3.98
CA GLU A 147 8.06 -17.78 -3.82
C GLU A 147 7.05 -16.77 -3.22
N ILE A 148 5.79 -16.80 -3.65
CA ILE A 148 4.74 -15.96 -3.06
C ILE A 148 4.57 -16.26 -1.57
N LYS A 149 4.53 -17.55 -1.19
CA LYS A 149 4.46 -17.94 0.22
C LYS A 149 5.67 -17.47 1.00
N ARG A 150 6.88 -17.68 0.48
CA ARG A 150 8.12 -17.22 1.12
C ARG A 150 8.13 -15.72 1.40
N ILE A 151 7.54 -14.90 0.51
CA ILE A 151 7.42 -13.44 0.71
C ILE A 151 6.33 -13.14 1.74
N ASN A 152 5.19 -13.82 1.66
CA ASN A 152 4.04 -13.61 2.54
C ASN A 152 4.30 -14.05 3.98
N ASP A 153 5.08 -15.11 4.15
CA ASP A 153 5.37 -15.72 5.46
C ASP A 153 6.54 -15.05 6.18
N LYS A 154 7.01 -13.90 5.68
CA LYS A 154 8.03 -13.12 6.39
C LYS A 154 7.45 -12.51 7.66
N ASP A 155 8.09 -12.79 8.77
CA ASP A 155 7.81 -12.08 10.01
C ASP A 155 8.34 -10.64 9.91
N ILE A 156 7.50 -9.68 10.23
CA ILE A 156 7.84 -8.26 10.22
C ILE A 156 7.56 -7.71 11.61
N TYR A 157 8.57 -7.07 12.17
CA TYR A 157 8.52 -6.45 13.50
C TYR A 157 8.76 -4.96 13.36
N CYS A 158 7.95 -4.15 14.03
CA CYS A 158 8.07 -2.71 13.99
C CYS A 158 8.23 -2.14 15.41
N HIS A 159 9.23 -1.28 15.60
CA HIS A 159 9.41 -0.55 16.86
C HIS A 159 9.49 0.96 16.63
N TYR A 160 9.29 1.73 17.70
CA TYR A 160 9.26 3.18 17.63
C TYR A 160 9.94 3.82 18.84
N PHE A 161 10.94 4.67 18.59
CA PHE A 161 11.76 5.32 19.62
C PHE A 161 11.56 6.84 19.71
N ASP A 162 10.43 7.39 19.34
CA ASP A 162 10.21 8.82 19.46
C ASP A 162 9.88 9.20 20.91
N ILE A 163 10.75 10.02 21.51
CA ILE A 163 10.57 10.54 22.88
C ILE A 163 9.31 11.42 23.03
N ARG A 164 8.69 11.84 21.93
CA ARG A 164 7.45 12.61 21.92
C ARG A 164 6.21 11.72 22.06
N THR A 165 6.39 10.42 22.17
CA THR A 165 5.30 9.49 22.48
C THR A 165 4.63 9.92 23.77
N ASN A 166 3.34 10.24 23.72
CA ASN A 166 2.60 10.55 24.91
C ASN A 166 2.03 9.25 25.51
N HIS A 167 2.13 9.09 26.81
CA HIS A 167 1.60 7.93 27.54
C HIS A 167 0.17 8.20 28.04
N LEU A 168 -0.61 8.98 27.32
CA LEU A 168 -2.02 9.13 27.62
C LEU A 168 -2.71 7.79 27.40
N ASN A 169 -3.60 7.46 28.31
CA ASN A 169 -4.40 6.23 28.31
C ASN A 169 -5.36 6.23 27.11
N GLU A 170 -4.82 5.99 25.93
CA GLU A 170 -5.60 5.78 24.72
C GLU A 170 -5.82 4.28 24.56
N LYS A 171 -7.03 3.91 24.22
CA LYS A 171 -7.33 2.53 23.89
C LYS A 171 -6.44 2.16 22.70
N ASP A 172 -5.62 1.15 22.88
CA ASP A 172 -4.71 0.59 21.89
C ASP A 172 -3.44 1.43 21.55
N TRP A 173 -3.06 2.45 22.34
CA TRP A 173 -1.84 3.27 22.16
C TRP A 173 -1.70 3.99 20.81
N ARG A 174 -2.66 3.85 19.92
CA ARG A 174 -2.61 4.25 18.50
C ARG A 174 -2.36 5.74 18.27
N ARG A 175 -2.76 6.60 19.19
CA ARG A 175 -2.58 8.06 19.08
C ARG A 175 -1.28 8.56 19.67
N SER A 176 -0.61 7.71 20.45
CA SER A 176 0.62 8.08 21.15
C SER A 176 1.81 8.22 20.21
N PHE A 177 1.77 7.60 19.05
CA PHE A 177 2.91 7.49 18.15
C PHE A 177 2.95 8.59 17.11
N SER A 178 2.51 9.68 17.11
CA SER A 178 2.69 10.77 16.10
C SER A 178 3.07 10.31 14.66
N ILE A 179 2.71 9.07 14.30
CA ILE A 179 3.00 8.44 13.00
C ILE A 179 1.91 8.85 12.01
N ASN A 180 2.28 8.99 10.73
CA ASN A 180 1.30 9.15 9.67
C ASN A 180 0.31 7.97 9.67
N GLN A 181 -0.99 8.25 9.58
CA GLN A 181 -2.03 7.24 9.76
C GLN A 181 -2.02 6.15 8.67
N LEU A 182 -1.67 6.49 7.43
CA LEU A 182 -1.49 5.49 6.37
C LEU A 182 -0.35 4.53 6.73
N LEU A 183 0.81 5.07 7.11
CA LEU A 183 1.95 4.25 7.52
C LEU A 183 1.60 3.39 8.75
N TYR A 184 0.90 3.95 9.74
CA TYR A 184 0.51 3.20 10.93
C TYR A 184 -0.45 2.04 10.60
N GLY A 185 -1.46 2.29 9.76
CA GLY A 185 -2.36 1.23 9.32
C GLY A 185 -1.65 0.12 8.52
N MET A 186 -0.62 0.46 7.74
CA MET A 186 0.22 -0.54 7.06
C MET A 186 1.06 -1.35 8.05
N ILE A 187 1.60 -0.72 9.09
CA ILE A 187 2.31 -1.42 10.17
C ILE A 187 1.37 -2.43 10.84
N LEU A 188 0.17 -2.00 11.25
CA LEU A 188 -0.83 -2.88 11.86
C LEU A 188 -1.23 -4.07 10.97
N TYR A 189 -1.19 -3.92 9.65
CA TYR A 189 -1.50 -4.99 8.71
C TYR A 189 -0.38 -6.01 8.55
N MET A 190 0.88 -5.57 8.56
CA MET A 190 2.03 -6.42 8.22
C MET A 190 2.83 -6.88 9.44
N GLU A 191 2.69 -6.22 10.59
CA GLU A 191 3.42 -6.53 11.80
C GLU A 191 2.92 -7.84 12.41
N LYS A 192 3.84 -8.69 12.88
CA LYS A 192 3.56 -10.06 13.32
C LYS A 192 2.55 -10.15 14.46
N TYR A 193 2.60 -9.23 15.40
CA TYR A 193 1.71 -9.19 16.58
C TYR A 193 0.61 -8.13 16.46
N GLY A 194 0.55 -7.41 15.33
CA GLY A 194 -0.52 -6.46 15.01
C GLY A 194 -0.44 -5.13 15.74
N ASP A 195 0.71 -4.78 16.32
CA ASP A 195 0.97 -3.48 16.95
C ASP A 195 2.48 -3.16 16.94
N ILE A 196 2.83 -1.93 17.33
CA ILE A 196 4.22 -1.50 17.48
C ILE A 196 4.70 -1.93 18.87
N GLU A 197 5.78 -2.70 18.89
CA GLU A 197 6.41 -3.20 20.10
C GLU A 197 7.64 -2.36 20.48
N THR A 198 8.15 -2.56 21.69
CA THR A 198 9.48 -2.06 22.07
C THR A 198 10.56 -2.93 21.42
N PHE A 199 11.73 -2.37 21.21
CA PHE A 199 12.86 -3.14 20.64
C PHE A 199 13.25 -4.33 21.54
N GLU A 200 13.13 -4.18 22.85
CA GLU A 200 13.39 -5.21 23.84
C GLU A 200 12.39 -6.38 23.74
N GLU A 201 11.11 -6.09 23.55
CA GLU A 201 10.08 -7.14 23.31
C GLU A 201 10.38 -7.91 22.03
N ILE A 202 10.72 -7.22 20.93
CA ILE A 202 11.13 -7.88 19.69
C ILE A 202 12.33 -8.82 19.91
N LEU A 203 13.35 -8.38 20.66
CA LEU A 203 14.50 -9.21 20.96
C LEU A 203 14.14 -10.47 21.76
N GLU A 204 13.21 -10.37 22.71
CA GLU A 204 12.74 -11.56 23.45
C GLU A 204 11.95 -12.51 22.55
N HIS A 205 11.11 -12.01 21.65
CA HIS A 205 10.42 -12.83 20.66
C HIS A 205 11.40 -13.56 19.74
N LEU A 206 12.36 -12.85 19.14
CA LEU A 206 13.39 -13.45 18.30
C LEU A 206 14.23 -14.50 19.05
N LYS A 207 14.55 -14.24 20.30
CA LYS A 207 15.27 -15.19 21.14
C LYS A 207 14.44 -16.45 21.39
N ASP A 208 13.15 -16.34 21.61
CA ASP A 208 12.26 -17.49 21.84
C ASP A 208 12.05 -18.31 20.55
N GLU A 209 11.94 -17.66 19.41
CA GLU A 209 11.80 -18.31 18.10
C GLU A 209 13.07 -19.05 17.65
N TYR A 210 14.24 -18.46 17.86
CA TYR A 210 15.52 -19.00 17.39
C TYR A 210 16.34 -19.73 18.47
N LYS A 211 15.76 -20.02 19.64
CA LYS A 211 16.44 -20.80 20.73
C LYS A 211 16.68 -22.27 20.41
N GLY A 212 16.27 -22.77 19.28
CA GLY A 212 16.28 -24.20 18.95
C GLY A 212 17.05 -24.61 17.70
N GLU A 213 17.78 -23.69 17.03
CA GLU A 213 18.61 -24.02 15.86
C GLU A 213 20.07 -24.27 16.23
#